data_46c433f02a75586c91799e735f473e08
#
_entry.id   46c433f02a75586c91799e735f473e08
#
_cell.length_a   1.000
_cell.length_b   1.000
_cell.length_c   1.000
_cell.angle_alpha   90.00
_cell.angle_beta   90.00
_cell.angle_gamma   90.00
#
_symmetry.space_group_name_H-M   'P 1'
#
loop_
_entity.id
_entity.type
_entity.pdbx_description
1 polymer ?
#
loop_
_entity_poly.entity_id
_entity_poly.type
_entity_poly.pdbx_seq_one_letter_code
_entity_poly.pdbx_strand_id
1 'polypeptide(L)'
;SYITTQPIKTLKGFLQDWCLSDDEWLLDGDKSGKKYKLSELDSEHDRDKYFYKTRWIKEESIIRTDKGDRKKIIEQKLIVSYSIKYRDYQRHVRQGQIERAIKIVASGEPINKKKVNDPKRFIKTYQATNDGELASQAVSYIDTSVIDAEEKYDGFYAVCTKLDDSKESIIRKNKRRREIEEC
;
A
#
# COMPACT_ATOMS: atom_id res chain seq x y z
N SER A 1 10.58 -17.05 -14.84
CA SER A 1 9.72 -15.88 -14.94
C SER A 1 8.80 -15.83 -13.74
N TYR A 2 8.59 -14.67 -13.14
CA TYR A 2 7.75 -14.49 -11.97
C TYR A 2 7.03 -13.14 -12.01
N ILE A 3 5.90 -13.04 -11.32
CA ILE A 3 5.25 -11.80 -10.94
C ILE A 3 5.06 -11.87 -9.43
N THR A 4 5.57 -10.89 -8.70
CA THR A 4 5.44 -10.81 -7.25
C THR A 4 4.88 -9.46 -6.83
N THR A 5 4.03 -9.45 -5.82
CA THR A 5 3.55 -8.21 -5.20
C THR A 5 4.72 -7.48 -4.57
N GLN A 6 4.79 -6.17 -4.81
CA GLN A 6 5.80 -5.29 -4.23
C GLN A 6 5.11 -4.24 -3.36
N PRO A 7 5.18 -4.36 -2.02
CA PRO A 7 4.63 -3.31 -1.16
C PRO A 7 5.39 -2.00 -1.39
N ILE A 8 4.68 -0.94 -1.81
CA ILE A 8 5.30 0.37 -2.14
C ILE A 8 6.05 0.93 -0.93
N LYS A 9 5.49 0.81 0.27
CA LYS A 9 6.10 1.30 1.52
C LYS A 9 7.43 0.64 1.90
N THR A 10 7.80 -0.47 1.28
CA THR A 10 9.10 -1.14 1.50
C THR A 10 10.17 -0.75 0.49
N LEU A 11 9.80 0.00 -0.55
CA LEU A 11 10.73 0.52 -1.54
C LEU A 11 11.62 1.63 -0.96
N LYS A 12 12.76 1.89 -1.60
CA LYS A 12 13.60 3.06 -1.27
C LYS A 12 12.82 4.36 -1.47
N GLY A 13 13.10 5.40 -0.68
CA GLY A 13 12.33 6.64 -0.66
C GLY A 13 12.05 7.23 -2.04
N PHE A 14 13.08 7.37 -2.90
CA PHE A 14 12.90 7.90 -4.27
C PHE A 14 11.99 7.04 -5.16
N LEU A 15 11.93 5.72 -4.92
CA LEU A 15 11.00 4.83 -5.62
C LEU A 15 9.59 4.95 -5.08
N GLN A 16 9.43 5.15 -3.76
CA GLN A 16 8.11 5.45 -3.18
C GLN A 16 7.56 6.76 -3.77
N ASP A 17 8.37 7.83 -3.79
CA ASP A 17 7.99 9.12 -4.35
C ASP A 17 7.59 9.00 -5.82
N TRP A 18 8.36 8.24 -6.60
CA TRP A 18 8.02 7.96 -7.99
C TRP A 18 6.71 7.15 -8.10
N CYS A 19 6.50 6.11 -7.28
CA CYS A 19 5.26 5.33 -7.28
C CYS A 19 4.03 6.20 -7.01
N LEU A 20 4.15 7.15 -6.08
CA LEU A 20 3.05 7.99 -5.61
C LEU A 20 2.94 9.33 -6.36
N SER A 21 3.87 9.65 -7.26
CA SER A 21 3.82 10.92 -8.00
C SER A 21 2.58 11.04 -8.84
N ASP A 22 2.08 12.27 -8.96
CA ASP A 22 0.84 12.60 -9.67
C ASP A 22 0.94 12.37 -11.19
N ASP A 23 2.12 12.54 -11.75
CA ASP A 23 2.35 12.61 -13.19
C ASP A 23 2.71 11.26 -13.84
N GLU A 24 2.69 11.26 -15.19
CA GLU A 24 3.21 10.21 -16.07
C GLU A 24 2.40 8.90 -16.10
N TRP A 25 1.16 8.94 -15.68
CA TRP A 25 0.29 7.76 -15.72
C TRP A 25 -0.23 7.49 -17.13
N LEU A 26 -0.22 6.22 -17.52
CA LEU A 26 -0.78 5.73 -18.77
C LEU A 26 -2.08 5.00 -18.49
N LEU A 27 -3.09 5.20 -19.35
CA LEU A 27 -4.36 4.48 -19.22
C LEU A 27 -4.22 3.08 -19.84
N ASP A 28 -4.70 2.07 -19.12
CA ASP A 28 -4.76 0.69 -19.61
C ASP A 28 -5.69 0.60 -20.83
N GLY A 29 -5.16 0.00 -21.91
CA GLY A 29 -5.87 -0.11 -23.19
C GLY A 29 -5.77 1.12 -24.12
N ASP A 30 -5.24 2.25 -23.67
CA ASP A 30 -4.98 3.42 -24.50
C ASP A 30 -3.63 3.29 -25.24
N LYS A 31 -3.67 3.25 -26.55
CA LYS A 31 -2.48 3.17 -27.42
C LYS A 31 -1.92 4.53 -27.83
N SER A 32 -2.60 5.63 -27.46
CA SER A 32 -2.18 6.99 -27.83
C SER A 32 -0.89 7.42 -27.11
N GLY A 33 -0.56 6.79 -25.99
CA GLY A 33 0.56 7.21 -25.14
C GLY A 33 0.30 8.48 -24.35
N LYS A 34 -0.95 8.94 -24.30
CA LYS A 34 -1.35 10.10 -23.50
C LYS A 34 -1.01 9.86 -22.03
N LYS A 35 -0.39 10.86 -21.41
CA LYS A 35 -0.09 10.86 -19.98
C LYS A 35 -1.20 11.56 -19.20
N TYR A 36 -1.52 11.00 -18.04
CA TYR A 36 -2.57 11.48 -17.14
C TYR A 36 -1.96 11.89 -15.80
N LYS A 37 -2.64 12.80 -15.12
CA LYS A 37 -2.38 13.16 -13.73
C LYS A 37 -3.48 12.58 -12.85
N LEU A 38 -3.12 11.98 -11.72
CA LEU A 38 -4.12 11.41 -10.81
C LEU A 38 -5.02 12.46 -10.17
N SER A 39 -4.48 13.66 -9.94
CA SER A 39 -5.22 14.81 -9.40
C SER A 39 -6.30 15.35 -10.34
N GLU A 40 -6.20 15.08 -11.65
CA GLU A 40 -7.14 15.52 -12.66
C GLU A 40 -8.22 14.47 -12.97
N LEU A 41 -8.17 13.29 -12.32
CA LEU A 41 -9.14 12.23 -12.56
C LEU A 41 -10.51 12.56 -11.95
N ASP A 42 -11.55 12.31 -12.74
CA ASP A 42 -12.93 12.41 -12.26
C ASP A 42 -13.35 11.14 -11.53
N SER A 43 -13.88 11.29 -10.32
CA SER A 43 -14.19 10.16 -9.42
C SER A 43 -15.32 9.25 -9.95
N GLU A 44 -16.20 9.74 -10.79
CA GLU A 44 -17.30 8.97 -11.40
C GLU A 44 -16.90 8.45 -12.78
N HIS A 45 -16.42 9.34 -13.64
CA HIS A 45 -16.08 9.01 -15.03
C HIS A 45 -14.88 8.07 -15.15
N ASP A 46 -13.88 8.21 -14.27
CA ASP A 46 -12.63 7.44 -14.31
C ASP A 46 -12.63 6.27 -13.29
N ARG A 47 -13.74 6.01 -12.60
CA ARG A 47 -13.84 5.02 -11.52
C ARG A 47 -13.38 3.63 -11.92
N ASP A 48 -13.79 3.16 -13.08
CA ASP A 48 -13.49 1.80 -13.55
C ASP A 48 -12.24 1.73 -14.43
N LYS A 49 -11.54 2.85 -14.58
CA LYS A 49 -10.31 2.92 -15.36
C LYS A 49 -9.11 2.50 -14.51
N TYR A 50 -8.12 1.90 -15.18
CA TYR A 50 -6.85 1.51 -14.57
C TYR A 50 -5.73 2.32 -15.20
N PHE A 51 -4.94 2.96 -14.35
CA PHE A 51 -3.76 3.70 -14.75
C PHE A 51 -2.52 2.96 -14.30
N TYR A 52 -1.44 3.07 -15.04
CA TYR A 52 -0.19 2.41 -14.70
C TYR A 52 1.02 3.21 -15.14
N LYS A 53 2.15 2.94 -14.50
CA LYS A 53 3.47 3.36 -14.95
C LYS A 53 4.50 2.29 -14.65
N THR A 54 5.60 2.29 -15.40
CA THR A 54 6.60 1.22 -15.31
C THR A 54 8.00 1.78 -15.25
N ARG A 55 8.87 1.09 -14.52
CA ARG A 55 10.29 1.43 -14.41
C ARG A 55 11.13 0.17 -14.22
N TRP A 56 12.31 0.12 -14.82
CA TRP A 56 13.30 -0.86 -14.47
C TRP A 56 14.00 -0.46 -13.18
N ILE A 57 14.17 -1.42 -12.28
CA ILE A 57 14.85 -1.24 -11.01
C ILE A 57 15.91 -2.33 -10.83
N LYS A 58 16.97 -1.98 -10.09
CA LYS A 58 18.01 -2.92 -9.66
C LYS A 58 17.91 -3.07 -8.16
N GLU A 59 17.73 -4.28 -7.71
CA GLU A 59 17.63 -4.62 -6.30
C GLU A 59 18.76 -5.56 -5.91
N GLU A 60 19.40 -5.27 -4.79
CA GLU A 60 20.44 -6.12 -4.23
C GLU A 60 19.77 -7.20 -3.36
N SER A 61 19.92 -8.45 -3.76
CA SER A 61 19.42 -9.60 -3.03
C SER A 61 20.58 -10.38 -2.42
N ILE A 62 20.45 -10.82 -1.19
CA ILE A 62 21.41 -11.66 -0.51
C ILE A 62 20.98 -13.12 -0.70
N ILE A 63 21.80 -13.89 -1.40
CA ILE A 63 21.61 -15.32 -1.55
C ILE A 63 22.45 -16.00 -0.49
N ARG A 64 21.79 -16.71 0.41
CA ARG A 64 22.46 -17.56 1.40
C ARG A 64 22.88 -18.86 0.74
N THR A 65 24.16 -19.20 0.84
CA THR A 65 24.71 -20.46 0.34
C THR A 65 25.56 -21.11 1.44
N ASP A 66 25.78 -22.41 1.32
CA ASP A 66 26.62 -23.17 2.28
C ASP A 66 28.06 -22.65 2.38
N LYS A 67 28.49 -21.82 1.39
CA LYS A 67 29.80 -21.17 1.33
C LYS A 67 29.79 -19.71 1.77
N GLY A 68 28.69 -19.25 2.37
CA GLY A 68 28.48 -17.87 2.83
C GLY A 68 27.51 -17.07 1.96
N ASP A 69 27.19 -15.88 2.42
CA ASP A 69 26.22 -14.99 1.77
C ASP A 69 26.84 -14.34 0.52
N ARG A 70 26.12 -14.38 -0.58
CA ARG A 70 26.50 -13.72 -1.84
C ARG A 70 25.49 -12.65 -2.20
N LYS A 71 25.97 -11.46 -2.51
CA LYS A 71 25.17 -10.38 -3.06
C LYS A 71 24.91 -10.64 -4.54
N LYS A 72 23.65 -10.56 -4.96
CA LYS A 72 23.22 -10.63 -6.35
C LYS A 72 22.36 -9.42 -6.68
N ILE A 73 22.72 -8.74 -7.76
CA ILE A 73 21.88 -7.68 -8.32
C ILE A 73 20.81 -8.33 -9.18
N ILE A 74 19.56 -8.07 -8.84
CA ILE A 74 18.39 -8.51 -9.59
C ILE A 74 17.85 -7.29 -10.33
N GLU A 75 17.84 -7.35 -11.65
CA GLU A 75 17.18 -6.35 -12.48
C GLU A 75 15.77 -6.84 -12.79
N GLN A 76 14.79 -5.99 -12.50
CA GLN A 76 13.37 -6.31 -12.64
C GLN A 76 12.55 -5.07 -13.00
N LYS A 77 11.42 -5.31 -13.66
CA LYS A 77 10.47 -4.26 -14.02
C LYS A 77 9.50 -4.05 -12.85
N LEU A 78 9.49 -2.85 -12.31
CA LEU A 78 8.47 -2.39 -11.36
C LEU A 78 7.30 -1.83 -12.16
N ILE A 79 6.11 -2.35 -11.92
CA ILE A 79 4.86 -1.89 -12.52
C ILE A 79 3.97 -1.43 -11.37
N VAL A 80 3.59 -0.17 -11.40
CA VAL A 80 2.67 0.43 -10.44
C VAL A 80 1.36 0.71 -11.14
N SER A 81 0.26 0.31 -10.55
CA SER A 81 -1.09 0.61 -11.03
C SER A 81 -1.86 1.44 -10.01
N TYR A 82 -2.79 2.24 -10.52
CA TYR A 82 -3.72 3.05 -9.73
C TYR A 82 -5.15 2.87 -10.26
N SER A 83 -6.11 2.80 -9.33
CA SER A 83 -7.53 2.75 -9.65
C SER A 83 -8.33 3.44 -8.55
N ILE A 84 -9.29 4.28 -8.97
CA ILE A 84 -10.22 4.95 -8.06
C ILE A 84 -11.09 3.91 -7.32
N LYS A 85 -11.57 2.89 -8.03
CA LYS A 85 -12.36 1.81 -7.44
C LYS A 85 -11.60 1.09 -6.32
N TYR A 86 -10.30 0.81 -6.52
CA TYR A 86 -9.48 0.17 -5.49
C TYR A 86 -9.19 1.12 -4.31
N ARG A 87 -8.98 2.41 -4.57
CA ARG A 87 -8.88 3.44 -3.53
C ARG A 87 -10.11 3.46 -2.64
N ASP A 88 -11.29 3.51 -3.25
CA ASP A 88 -12.56 3.60 -2.52
C ASP A 88 -12.82 2.31 -1.70
N TYR A 89 -12.48 1.15 -2.25
CA TYR A 89 -12.52 -0.12 -1.53
C TYR A 89 -11.61 -0.10 -0.29
N GLN A 90 -10.36 0.31 -0.43
CA GLN A 90 -9.41 0.39 0.69
C GLN A 90 -9.90 1.35 1.78
N ARG A 91 -10.44 2.51 1.40
CA ARG A 91 -11.03 3.48 2.32
C ARG A 91 -12.23 2.90 3.07
N HIS A 92 -13.10 2.20 2.37
CA HIS A 92 -14.26 1.54 2.99
C HIS A 92 -13.82 0.50 4.03
N VAL A 93 -12.87 -0.37 3.67
CA VAL A 93 -12.34 -1.38 4.60
C VAL A 93 -11.69 -0.74 5.82
N ARG A 94 -10.87 0.30 5.61
CA ARG A 94 -10.22 1.04 6.70
C ARG A 94 -11.23 1.73 7.61
N GLN A 95 -12.26 2.34 7.05
CA GLN A 95 -13.33 2.97 7.83
C GLN A 95 -13.98 1.97 8.79
N GLY A 96 -14.33 0.77 8.32
CA GLY A 96 -14.88 -0.28 9.18
C GLY A 96 -13.90 -0.76 10.27
N GLN A 97 -12.59 -0.68 10.02
CA GLN A 97 -11.58 -0.98 11.04
C GLN A 97 -11.43 0.15 12.07
N ILE A 98 -11.51 1.41 11.64
CA ILE A 98 -11.49 2.58 12.52
C ILE A 98 -12.72 2.55 13.45
N GLU A 99 -13.91 2.25 12.94
CA GLU A 99 -15.12 2.13 13.75
C GLU A 99 -14.99 1.04 14.83
N ARG A 100 -14.37 -0.08 14.50
CA ARG A 100 -14.05 -1.13 15.49
C ARG A 100 -13.03 -0.65 16.53
N ALA A 101 -12.02 0.09 16.10
CA ALA A 101 -11.02 0.67 17.00
C ALA A 101 -11.67 1.67 17.97
N ILE A 102 -12.59 2.52 17.50
CA ILE A 102 -13.35 3.46 18.34
C ILE A 102 -14.15 2.71 19.42
N LYS A 103 -14.83 1.61 19.06
CA LYS A 103 -15.56 0.78 20.01
C LYS A 103 -14.66 0.17 21.09
N ILE A 104 -13.47 -0.28 20.71
CA ILE A 104 -12.45 -0.82 21.64
C ILE A 104 -11.98 0.27 22.61
N VAL A 105 -11.72 1.49 22.12
CA VAL A 105 -11.37 2.63 22.98
C VAL A 105 -12.50 2.96 23.96
N ALA A 106 -13.74 2.98 23.48
CA ALA A 106 -14.92 3.29 24.29
C ALA A 106 -15.22 2.22 25.35
N SER A 107 -14.88 0.95 25.11
CA SER A 107 -15.09 -0.14 26.09
C SER A 107 -14.10 -0.11 27.25
N GLY A 108 -12.98 0.62 27.12
CA GLY A 108 -11.93 0.66 28.14
C GLY A 108 -11.14 -0.66 28.28
N GLU A 109 -11.31 -1.59 27.35
CA GLU A 109 -10.58 -2.86 27.38
C GLU A 109 -9.06 -2.68 27.22
N PRO A 110 -8.25 -3.46 27.92
CA PRO A 110 -6.79 -3.41 27.76
C PRO A 110 -6.38 -3.78 26.34
N ILE A 111 -5.54 -2.94 25.73
CA ILE A 111 -5.06 -3.12 24.37
C ILE A 111 -3.86 -4.04 24.37
N ASN A 112 -4.11 -5.32 24.07
CA ASN A 112 -3.07 -6.33 23.92
C ASN A 112 -2.33 -6.16 22.57
N LYS A 113 -1.30 -7.00 22.35
CA LYS A 113 -0.39 -6.99 21.20
C LYS A 113 -1.11 -6.75 19.85
N LYS A 114 -0.68 -5.72 19.13
CA LYS A 114 -1.23 -5.31 17.81
C LYS A 114 -0.68 -6.23 16.72
N LYS A 115 -1.57 -6.75 15.85
CA LYS A 115 -1.20 -7.41 14.60
C LYS A 115 -1.25 -6.40 13.44
N VAL A 116 -0.59 -6.70 12.32
CA VAL A 116 -0.45 -5.77 11.17
C VAL A 116 -1.80 -5.28 10.64
N ASN A 117 -2.81 -6.15 10.57
CA ASN A 117 -4.16 -5.80 10.07
C ASN A 117 -5.21 -5.67 11.18
N ASP A 118 -4.78 -5.56 12.44
CA ASP A 118 -5.69 -5.40 13.58
C ASP A 118 -6.21 -3.96 13.65
N PRO A 119 -7.51 -3.73 13.87
CA PRO A 119 -8.05 -2.40 14.17
C PRO A 119 -7.31 -1.67 15.28
N LYS A 120 -6.77 -2.40 16.25
CA LYS A 120 -5.96 -1.85 17.36
C LYS A 120 -4.70 -1.10 16.91
N ARG A 121 -4.24 -1.25 15.64
CA ARG A 121 -3.11 -0.46 15.11
C ARG A 121 -3.40 1.04 15.07
N PHE A 122 -4.67 1.42 14.99
CA PHE A 122 -5.11 2.81 15.04
C PHE A 122 -5.24 3.37 16.46
N ILE A 123 -4.96 2.57 17.49
CA ILE A 123 -5.11 3.01 18.87
C ILE A 123 -3.73 3.28 19.46
N LYS A 124 -3.59 4.44 20.07
CA LYS A 124 -2.43 4.82 20.87
C LYS A 124 -2.82 4.94 22.33
N THR A 125 -1.96 4.47 23.21
CA THR A 125 -2.16 4.52 24.65
C THR A 125 -1.03 5.30 25.28
N TYR A 126 -1.36 6.22 26.17
CA TYR A 126 -0.40 6.91 27.02
C TYR A 126 -0.81 6.76 28.48
N GLN A 127 0.17 6.81 29.36
CA GLN A 127 -0.08 6.82 30.78
C GLN A 127 -0.22 8.27 31.24
N ALA A 128 -1.39 8.63 31.76
CA ALA A 128 -1.62 9.95 32.33
C ALA A 128 -1.14 9.95 33.79
N THR A 129 -0.24 10.88 34.13
CA THR A 129 0.13 11.15 35.52
C THR A 129 -0.57 12.41 35.99
N ASN A 130 -1.24 12.36 37.15
CA ASN A 130 -1.59 13.56 37.88
C ASN A 130 -0.42 13.85 38.84
N ASP A 131 0.23 15.01 38.66
CA ASP A 131 1.20 15.61 39.60
C ASP A 131 2.35 14.71 40.08
N GLY A 132 3.04 14.01 39.15
CA GLY A 132 4.31 13.36 39.46
C GLY A 132 4.23 12.00 40.13
N GLU A 133 3.05 11.44 40.36
CA GLU A 133 2.88 10.07 40.83
C GLU A 133 2.77 9.09 39.66
N LEU A 134 3.13 7.82 39.90
CA LEU A 134 3.03 6.74 38.90
C LEU A 134 1.60 6.65 38.36
N ALA A 135 1.47 6.74 37.04
CA ALA A 135 0.19 6.78 36.34
C ALA A 135 -0.71 5.60 36.74
N SER A 136 -1.83 5.91 37.35
CA SER A 136 -2.84 4.91 37.73
C SER A 136 -3.80 4.55 36.59
N GLN A 137 -3.85 5.34 35.50
CA GLN A 137 -4.76 5.12 34.39
C GLN A 137 -4.07 5.29 33.05
N ALA A 138 -4.26 4.28 32.17
CA ALA A 138 -3.88 4.35 30.78
C ALA A 138 -5.05 4.95 29.98
N VAL A 139 -4.78 6.01 29.22
CA VAL A 139 -5.74 6.63 28.32
C VAL A 139 -5.45 6.21 26.89
N SER A 140 -6.46 5.67 26.22
CA SER A 140 -6.37 5.24 24.82
C SER A 140 -7.16 6.18 23.91
N TYR A 141 -6.63 6.46 22.71
CA TYR A 141 -7.27 7.30 21.70
C TYR A 141 -6.94 6.83 20.28
N ILE A 142 -7.68 7.30 19.30
CA ILE A 142 -7.41 7.02 17.88
C ILE A 142 -6.25 7.87 17.39
N ASP A 143 -5.21 7.21 16.89
CA ASP A 143 -4.03 7.86 16.29
C ASP A 143 -4.28 8.15 14.80
N THR A 144 -4.69 9.38 14.50
CA THR A 144 -4.96 9.83 13.13
C THR A 144 -3.72 9.82 12.25
N SER A 145 -2.52 9.94 12.84
CA SER A 145 -1.27 9.91 12.07
C SER A 145 -1.04 8.57 11.37
N VAL A 146 -1.52 7.47 11.94
CA VAL A 146 -1.48 6.13 11.32
C VAL A 146 -2.46 6.06 10.15
N ILE A 147 -3.64 6.66 10.31
CA ILE A 147 -4.65 6.73 9.24
C ILE A 147 -4.09 7.51 8.05
N ASP A 148 -3.56 8.71 8.28
CA ASP A 148 -2.96 9.57 7.25
C ASP A 148 -1.79 8.88 6.54
N ALA A 149 -0.96 8.14 7.30
CA ALA A 149 0.16 7.38 6.76
C ALA A 149 -0.30 6.22 5.85
N GLU A 150 -1.45 5.62 6.10
CA GLU A 150 -2.02 4.57 5.24
C GLU A 150 -2.72 5.16 4.01
N GLU A 151 -3.43 6.29 4.16
CA GLU A 151 -4.25 6.90 3.10
C GLU A 151 -3.46 7.28 1.85
N LYS A 152 -2.21 7.68 2.00
CA LYS A 152 -1.36 8.05 0.86
C LYS A 152 -1.08 6.90 -0.12
N TYR A 153 -1.31 5.65 0.30
CA TYR A 153 -1.14 4.46 -0.54
C TYR A 153 -2.45 3.96 -1.16
N ASP A 154 -3.57 4.63 -0.88
CA ASP A 154 -4.88 4.20 -1.38
C ASP A 154 -4.97 4.25 -2.90
N GLY A 155 -5.50 3.19 -3.47
CA GLY A 155 -5.65 3.04 -4.92
C GLY A 155 -4.41 2.51 -5.63
N PHE A 156 -3.24 2.50 -4.97
CA PHE A 156 -2.00 2.04 -5.56
C PHE A 156 -1.75 0.56 -5.31
N TYR A 157 -1.21 -0.10 -6.34
CA TYR A 157 -0.76 -1.47 -6.26
C TYR A 157 0.50 -1.64 -7.12
N ALA A 158 1.49 -2.36 -6.62
CA ALA A 158 2.73 -2.55 -7.35
C ALA A 158 3.15 -4.01 -7.41
N VAL A 159 3.77 -4.38 -8.52
CA VAL A 159 4.38 -5.68 -8.76
C VAL A 159 5.76 -5.55 -9.37
N CYS A 160 6.61 -6.50 -9.07
CA CYS A 160 7.88 -6.70 -9.74
C CYS A 160 7.85 -7.96 -10.61
N THR A 161 8.50 -7.89 -11.78
CA THR A 161 8.56 -9.01 -12.72
C THR A 161 9.83 -8.97 -13.55
N LYS A 162 10.27 -10.16 -13.99
CA LYS A 162 11.28 -10.34 -15.03
C LYS A 162 10.69 -10.75 -16.37
N LEU A 163 9.37 -10.77 -16.50
CA LEU A 163 8.71 -11.10 -17.75
C LEU A 163 8.94 -9.99 -18.78
N ASP A 164 9.36 -10.39 -19.97
CA ASP A 164 9.42 -9.54 -21.16
C ASP A 164 8.08 -9.45 -21.90
N ASP A 165 7.02 -10.01 -21.30
CA ASP A 165 5.67 -9.90 -21.83
C ASP A 165 5.25 -8.43 -22.00
N SER A 166 4.31 -8.21 -22.91
CA SER A 166 3.73 -6.89 -23.08
C SER A 166 3.15 -6.39 -21.75
N LYS A 167 3.22 -5.08 -21.53
CA LYS A 167 2.72 -4.42 -20.32
C LYS A 167 1.28 -4.80 -20.05
N GLU A 168 0.45 -4.84 -21.10
CA GLU A 168 -0.96 -5.20 -21.07
C GLU A 168 -1.18 -6.64 -20.59
N SER A 169 -0.34 -7.58 -21.02
CA SER A 169 -0.42 -8.98 -20.59
C SER A 169 -0.11 -9.12 -19.09
N ILE A 170 0.91 -8.41 -18.61
CA ILE A 170 1.31 -8.43 -17.19
C ILE A 170 0.21 -7.81 -16.33
N ILE A 171 -0.32 -6.64 -16.72
CA ILE A 171 -1.40 -5.95 -16.02
C ILE A 171 -2.65 -6.83 -15.96
N ARG A 172 -3.03 -7.45 -17.08
CA ARG A 172 -4.18 -8.36 -17.15
C ARG A 172 -4.01 -9.60 -16.26
N LYS A 173 -2.83 -10.23 -16.26
CA LYS A 173 -2.53 -11.36 -15.37
C LYS A 173 -2.62 -10.96 -13.90
N ASN A 174 -2.12 -9.77 -13.57
CA ASN A 174 -2.17 -9.24 -12.21
C ASN A 174 -3.60 -8.84 -11.78
N LYS A 175 -4.41 -8.29 -12.70
CA LYS A 175 -5.82 -7.98 -12.45
C LYS A 175 -6.62 -9.24 -12.12
N ARG A 176 -6.47 -10.32 -12.89
CA ARG A 176 -7.10 -11.62 -12.60
C ARG A 176 -6.71 -12.19 -11.25
N ARG A 177 -5.44 -12.03 -10.84
CA ARG A 177 -4.98 -12.47 -9.52
C ARG A 177 -5.69 -11.72 -8.40
N ARG A 178 -5.86 -10.40 -8.51
CA ARG A 178 -6.60 -9.59 -7.52
C ARG A 178 -8.07 -9.98 -7.43
N GLU A 179 -8.73 -10.22 -8.56
CA GLU A 179 -10.11 -10.67 -8.59
C GLU A 179 -10.29 -12.01 -7.83
N ILE A 180 -9.30 -12.89 -7.84
CA ILE A 180 -9.31 -14.17 -7.10
C ILE A 180 -9.02 -13.93 -5.60
N GLU A 181 -8.16 -12.98 -5.25
CA GLU A 181 -7.82 -12.67 -3.86
C GLU A 181 -8.92 -11.86 -3.13
N GLU A 182 -9.84 -11.22 -3.88
CA GLU A 182 -10.98 -10.45 -3.36
C GLU A 182 -12.28 -11.30 -3.21
N CYS A 183 -12.29 -12.54 -3.68
CA CYS A 183 -13.38 -13.52 -3.46
C CYS A 183 -13.13 -14.35 -2.19
#